data_5b8c430d29a5a0d0aca6c1bcdf204bf6
#
_entry.id   5b8c430d29a5a0d0aca6c1bcdf204bf6
#
_cell.length_a   1.000
_cell.length_b   1.000
_cell.length_c   1.000
_cell.angle_alpha   90.00
_cell.angle_beta   90.00
_cell.angle_gamma   90.00
#
_symmetry.space_group_name_H-M   'P 1'
#
loop_
_entity.id
_entity.type
_entity.pdbx_description
1 polymer ?
#
loop_
_entity_poly.entity_id
_entity_poly.type
_entity_poly.pdbx_seq_one_letter_code
_entity_poly.pdbx_strand_id
1 'polypeptide(L)'
;YLAEGEVQPEDFASIPDAMWWSLITLTTVGYGDVSPLTPIGKIIGSFTAIIGVLTVALMTGIVSSSFANRMALKKTMLDKEIEESLEDGVISAEELGKIKSLAAGLNMNDDQIEALITYERMKRSHR
;
A
#
# COMPACT_ATOMS: atom_id res chain seq x y z
N TYR A 1 30.08 -5.56 11.90
CA TYR A 1 31.45 -5.08 12.18
C TYR A 1 32.14 -6.00 13.17
N LEU A 2 31.72 -6.06 14.47
CA LEU A 2 32.41 -6.85 15.51
C LEU A 2 32.52 -8.36 15.21
N ALA A 3 31.56 -8.92 14.47
CA ALA A 3 31.54 -10.35 14.15
C ALA A 3 32.44 -10.72 12.97
N GLU A 4 32.75 -9.78 12.09
CA GLU A 4 33.44 -10.03 10.82
C GLU A 4 34.81 -9.29 10.71
N GLY A 5 35.00 -8.21 11.45
CA GLY A 5 36.17 -7.31 11.28
C GLY A 5 37.53 -7.98 11.49
N GLU A 6 37.63 -9.07 12.25
CA GLU A 6 38.87 -9.84 12.37
C GLU A 6 39.14 -10.75 11.17
N VAL A 7 38.08 -11.27 10.53
CA VAL A 7 38.16 -12.21 9.40
C VAL A 7 38.17 -11.48 8.06
N GLN A 8 37.47 -10.35 7.99
CA GLN A 8 37.33 -9.49 6.81
C GLN A 8 37.62 -8.03 7.15
N PRO A 9 38.88 -7.68 7.45
CA PRO A 9 39.25 -6.33 7.90
C PRO A 9 39.13 -5.27 6.81
N GLU A 10 39.00 -5.64 5.53
CA GLU A 10 38.81 -4.69 4.44
C GLU A 10 37.31 -4.38 4.21
N ASP A 11 36.44 -5.38 4.36
CA ASP A 11 35.02 -5.29 4.05
C ASP A 11 34.16 -4.88 5.26
N PHE A 12 34.62 -5.18 6.48
CA PHE A 12 33.97 -4.85 7.75
C PHE A 12 34.89 -4.08 8.69
N ALA A 13 35.77 -3.19 8.14
CA ALA A 13 36.73 -2.40 8.89
C ALA A 13 36.06 -1.47 9.90
N SER A 14 34.92 -0.93 9.55
CA SER A 14 34.25 0.12 10.30
C SER A 14 32.74 -0.11 10.42
N ILE A 15 32.10 0.67 11.29
CA ILE A 15 30.66 0.69 11.40
C ILE A 15 29.99 1.11 10.07
N PRO A 16 30.47 2.15 9.35
CA PRO A 16 29.90 2.50 8.04
C PRO A 16 29.95 1.37 7.01
N ASP A 17 31.00 0.56 6.97
CA ASP A 17 31.13 -0.56 6.04
C ASP A 17 30.08 -1.63 6.36
N ALA A 18 29.92 -1.97 7.64
CA ALA A 18 28.87 -2.88 8.09
C ALA A 18 27.47 -2.32 7.83
N MET A 19 27.26 -1.00 7.95
CA MET A 19 26.01 -0.34 7.60
C MET A 19 25.71 -0.41 6.11
N TRP A 20 26.70 -0.22 5.25
CA TRP A 20 26.55 -0.39 3.80
C TRP A 20 26.02 -1.77 3.47
N TRP A 21 26.69 -2.82 3.94
CA TRP A 21 26.25 -4.19 3.74
C TRP A 21 24.83 -4.44 4.27
N SER A 22 24.54 -3.94 5.48
CA SER A 22 23.22 -4.10 6.09
C SER A 22 22.13 -3.41 5.26
N LEU A 23 22.39 -2.21 4.75
CA LEU A 23 21.45 -1.44 3.96
C LEU A 23 21.09 -2.15 2.64
N ILE A 24 22.09 -2.63 1.89
CA ILE A 24 21.87 -3.32 0.62
C ILE A 24 21.18 -4.68 0.83
N THR A 25 21.38 -5.30 1.99
CA THR A 25 20.72 -6.55 2.39
C THR A 25 19.28 -6.30 2.79
N LEU A 26 19.00 -5.31 3.67
CA LEU A 26 17.69 -4.91 4.12
C LEU A 26 16.78 -4.46 2.96
N THR A 27 17.37 -3.72 2.01
CA THR A 27 16.64 -3.24 0.82
C THR A 27 16.51 -4.29 -0.29
N THR A 28 17.01 -5.50 -0.07
CA THR A 28 17.02 -6.62 -1.03
C THR A 28 17.80 -6.34 -2.33
N VAL A 29 18.65 -5.33 -2.38
CA VAL A 29 19.50 -5.01 -3.55
C VAL A 29 20.58 -6.06 -3.72
N GLY A 30 21.35 -6.35 -2.65
CA GLY A 30 22.30 -7.45 -2.57
C GLY A 30 23.32 -7.49 -3.72
N TYR A 31 24.21 -6.50 -3.82
CA TYR A 31 25.22 -6.49 -4.89
C TYR A 31 26.16 -7.71 -4.87
N GLY A 32 26.31 -8.37 -3.72
CA GLY A 32 27.14 -9.55 -3.58
C GLY A 32 28.63 -9.22 -3.49
N ASP A 33 28.97 -7.96 -3.34
CA ASP A 33 30.32 -7.44 -3.15
C ASP A 33 30.89 -7.84 -1.79
N VAL A 34 30.05 -7.80 -0.75
CA VAL A 34 30.38 -8.13 0.63
C VAL A 34 29.35 -9.09 1.22
N SER A 35 29.80 -10.08 1.99
CA SER A 35 28.91 -11.00 2.71
C SER A 35 29.59 -11.57 3.96
N PRO A 36 28.85 -11.85 5.06
CA PRO A 36 29.40 -12.45 6.26
C PRO A 36 30.00 -13.86 5.99
N LEU A 37 31.20 -14.11 6.47
CA LEU A 37 31.89 -15.40 6.39
C LEU A 37 31.81 -16.19 7.69
N THR A 38 31.82 -15.50 8.84
CA THR A 38 31.80 -16.15 10.14
C THR A 38 30.42 -16.78 10.45
N PRO A 39 30.35 -17.84 11.26
CA PRO A 39 29.06 -18.40 11.68
C PRO A 39 28.18 -17.39 12.39
N ILE A 40 28.74 -16.54 13.24
CA ILE A 40 28.02 -15.48 13.96
C ILE A 40 27.50 -14.43 12.99
N GLY A 41 28.35 -13.96 12.06
CA GLY A 41 27.94 -13.01 11.02
C GLY A 41 26.84 -13.54 10.12
N LYS A 42 26.88 -14.83 9.76
CA LYS A 42 25.80 -15.49 9.00
C LYS A 42 24.47 -15.53 9.76
N ILE A 43 24.51 -15.78 11.07
CA ILE A 43 23.31 -15.73 11.92
C ILE A 43 22.75 -14.30 11.95
N ILE A 44 23.59 -13.31 12.23
CA ILE A 44 23.19 -11.90 12.23
C ILE A 44 22.63 -11.49 10.86
N GLY A 45 23.31 -11.90 9.79
CA GLY A 45 22.88 -11.63 8.42
C GLY A 45 21.50 -12.23 8.09
N SER A 46 21.24 -13.45 8.56
CA SER A 46 19.94 -14.09 8.39
C SER A 46 18.83 -13.31 9.07
N PHE A 47 19.03 -12.87 10.32
CA PHE A 47 18.07 -12.01 11.00
C PHE A 47 17.90 -10.66 10.32
N THR A 48 18.99 -10.04 9.86
CA THR A 48 18.96 -8.79 9.11
C THR A 48 18.11 -8.92 7.85
N ALA A 49 18.29 -9.99 7.07
CA ALA A 49 17.52 -10.25 5.87
C ALA A 49 16.01 -10.43 6.16
N ILE A 50 15.66 -11.22 7.18
CA ILE A 50 14.27 -11.43 7.60
C ILE A 50 13.62 -10.11 8.02
N ILE A 51 14.30 -9.31 8.86
CA ILE A 51 13.81 -8.01 9.32
C ILE A 51 13.63 -7.06 8.13
N GLY A 52 14.52 -7.07 7.16
CA GLY A 52 14.42 -6.27 5.93
C GLY A 52 13.14 -6.59 5.16
N VAL A 53 12.91 -7.85 4.86
CA VAL A 53 11.70 -8.29 4.14
C VAL A 53 10.43 -7.93 4.91
N LEU A 54 10.41 -8.18 6.22
CA LEU A 54 9.26 -7.83 7.06
C LEU A 54 9.00 -6.31 7.09
N THR A 55 10.05 -5.50 7.16
CA THR A 55 9.92 -4.03 7.17
C THR A 55 9.27 -3.52 5.89
N VAL A 56 9.74 -3.96 4.73
CA VAL A 56 9.17 -3.57 3.43
C VAL A 56 7.72 -4.06 3.30
N ALA A 57 7.45 -5.30 3.71
CA ALA A 57 6.11 -5.87 3.67
C ALA A 57 5.12 -5.11 4.55
N LEU A 58 5.52 -4.76 5.78
CA LEU A 58 4.69 -3.98 6.71
C LEU A 58 4.42 -2.57 6.18
N MET A 59 5.43 -1.86 5.68
CA MET A 59 5.25 -0.53 5.10
C MET A 59 4.28 -0.55 3.92
N THR A 60 4.46 -1.49 3.01
CA THR A 60 3.57 -1.67 1.85
C THR A 60 2.15 -2.01 2.29
N GLY A 61 2.01 -2.91 3.27
CA GLY A 61 0.72 -3.31 3.82
C GLY A 61 -0.04 -2.16 4.48
N ILE A 62 0.63 -1.32 5.27
CA ILE A 62 0.02 -0.15 5.92
C ILE A 62 -0.46 0.87 4.88
N VAL A 63 0.38 1.18 3.89
CA VAL A 63 0.02 2.13 2.81
C VAL A 63 -1.16 1.59 2.02
N SER A 64 -1.11 0.33 1.60
CA SER A 64 -2.19 -0.32 0.84
C SER A 64 -3.50 -0.37 1.61
N SER A 65 -3.46 -0.74 2.90
CA SER A 65 -4.64 -0.78 3.77
C SER A 65 -5.25 0.61 3.96
N SER A 66 -4.43 1.63 4.18
CA SER A 66 -4.89 3.01 4.33
C SER A 66 -5.58 3.52 3.07
N PHE A 67 -5.03 3.18 1.90
CA PHE A 67 -5.63 3.52 0.62
C PHE A 67 -6.96 2.79 0.41
N ALA A 68 -7.00 1.48 0.64
CA ALA A 68 -8.21 0.67 0.51
C ALA A 68 -9.34 1.18 1.43
N ASN A 69 -9.03 1.53 2.68
CA ASN A 69 -10.01 2.09 3.61
C ASN A 69 -10.58 3.43 3.14
N ARG A 70 -9.74 4.32 2.60
CA ARG A 70 -10.20 5.60 2.04
C ARG A 70 -11.11 5.40 0.83
N MET A 71 -10.77 4.45 -0.05
CA MET A 71 -11.59 4.12 -1.22
C MET A 71 -12.93 3.51 -0.80
N ALA A 72 -12.94 2.61 0.19
CA ALA A 72 -14.16 2.03 0.74
C ALA A 72 -15.10 3.09 1.35
N LEU A 73 -14.55 4.02 2.14
CA LEU A 73 -15.32 5.13 2.70
C LEU A 73 -15.93 6.03 1.61
N LYS A 74 -15.14 6.39 0.59
CA LYS A 74 -15.65 7.20 -0.54
C LYS A 74 -16.75 6.47 -1.30
N LYS A 75 -16.59 5.16 -1.51
CA LYS A 75 -17.63 4.34 -2.14
C LYS A 75 -18.92 4.34 -1.33
N THR A 76 -18.84 4.13 -0.02
CA THR A 76 -19.99 4.17 0.87
C THR A 76 -20.71 5.53 0.85
N MET A 77 -19.94 6.63 0.79
CA MET A 77 -20.51 7.98 0.66
C MET A 77 -21.21 8.16 -0.68
N LEU A 78 -20.63 7.66 -1.77
CA LEU A 78 -21.25 7.70 -3.10
C LEU A 78 -22.54 6.88 -3.15
N ASP A 79 -22.50 5.65 -2.64
CA ASP A 79 -23.69 4.76 -2.62
C ASP A 79 -24.81 5.41 -1.81
N LYS A 80 -24.51 6.03 -0.68
CA LYS A 80 -25.45 6.74 0.17
C LYS A 80 -26.05 7.98 -0.53
N GLU A 81 -25.24 8.81 -1.17
CA GLU A 81 -25.70 9.98 -1.93
C GLU A 81 -26.63 9.57 -3.07
N ILE A 82 -26.31 8.46 -3.78
CA ILE A 82 -27.19 7.93 -4.83
C ILE A 82 -28.49 7.42 -4.23
N GLU A 83 -28.46 6.72 -3.10
CA GLU A 83 -29.65 6.19 -2.43
C GLU A 83 -30.57 7.32 -1.96
N GLU A 84 -30.01 8.39 -1.36
CA GLU A 84 -30.73 9.59 -0.94
C GLU A 84 -31.31 10.36 -2.14
N SER A 85 -30.51 10.57 -3.19
CA SER A 85 -30.96 11.25 -4.43
C SER A 85 -32.04 10.49 -5.20
N LEU A 86 -32.21 9.21 -4.94
CA LEU A 86 -33.28 8.41 -5.55
C LEU A 86 -34.56 8.35 -4.70
N GLU A 87 -34.62 9.04 -3.54
CA GLU A 87 -35.81 8.98 -2.65
C GLU A 87 -37.08 9.53 -3.30
N ASP A 88 -37.00 10.61 -4.02
CA ASP A 88 -38.09 11.22 -4.78
C ASP A 88 -38.25 10.69 -6.21
N GLY A 89 -37.36 9.79 -6.65
CA GLY A 89 -37.34 9.15 -7.96
C GLY A 89 -36.71 9.99 -9.09
N VAL A 90 -36.31 11.24 -8.81
CA VAL A 90 -35.74 12.16 -9.81
C VAL A 90 -34.44 12.77 -9.28
N ILE A 91 -33.31 12.43 -9.90
CA ILE A 91 -32.03 13.04 -9.53
C ILE A 91 -31.98 14.46 -10.09
N SER A 92 -31.89 15.45 -9.22
CA SER A 92 -31.74 16.85 -9.59
C SER A 92 -30.34 17.15 -10.16
N ALA A 93 -30.18 18.26 -10.86
CA ALA A 93 -28.87 18.67 -11.39
C ALA A 93 -27.83 18.91 -10.29
N GLU A 94 -28.25 19.35 -9.10
CA GLU A 94 -27.37 19.57 -7.95
C GLU A 94 -26.89 18.21 -7.38
N GLU A 95 -27.78 17.25 -7.20
CA GLU A 95 -27.46 15.90 -6.71
C GLU A 95 -26.55 15.15 -7.70
N LEU A 96 -26.82 15.26 -9.00
CA LEU A 96 -25.93 14.70 -10.02
C LEU A 96 -24.52 15.32 -9.95
N GLY A 97 -24.44 16.62 -9.67
CA GLY A 97 -23.15 17.30 -9.44
C GLY A 97 -22.39 16.74 -8.23
N LYS A 98 -23.08 16.49 -7.13
CA LYS A 98 -22.49 15.86 -5.92
C LYS A 98 -22.04 14.44 -6.21
N ILE A 99 -22.88 13.62 -6.83
CA ILE A 99 -22.54 12.24 -7.24
C ILE A 99 -21.29 12.23 -8.13
N LYS A 100 -21.22 13.10 -9.15
CA LYS A 100 -20.04 13.21 -10.02
C LYS A 100 -18.78 13.64 -9.28
N SER A 101 -18.89 14.55 -8.32
CA SER A 101 -17.75 14.99 -7.52
C SER A 101 -17.18 13.87 -6.61
N LEU A 102 -18.05 13.07 -6.00
CA LEU A 102 -17.67 11.90 -5.22
C LEU A 102 -17.08 10.80 -6.09
N ALA A 103 -17.70 10.52 -7.24
CA ALA A 103 -17.24 9.53 -8.21
C ALA A 103 -15.89 9.87 -8.83
N ALA A 104 -15.61 11.15 -9.08
CA ALA A 104 -14.29 11.63 -9.51
C ALA A 104 -13.19 11.28 -8.49
N GLY A 105 -13.51 11.34 -7.20
CA GLY A 105 -12.62 10.90 -6.13
C GLY A 105 -12.35 9.39 -6.08
N LEU A 106 -13.12 8.59 -6.84
CA LEU A 106 -12.96 7.15 -7.06
C LEU A 106 -12.41 6.81 -8.45
N ASN A 107 -12.06 7.83 -9.23
CA ASN A 107 -11.60 7.71 -10.63
C ASN A 107 -12.62 7.00 -11.55
N MET A 108 -13.92 7.21 -11.29
CA MET A 108 -15.01 6.68 -12.11
C MET A 108 -15.30 7.61 -13.28
N ASN A 109 -15.61 7.03 -14.45
CA ASN A 109 -16.08 7.76 -15.63
C ASN A 109 -17.63 7.90 -15.60
N ASP A 110 -18.17 8.73 -16.50
CA ASP A 110 -19.62 9.01 -16.57
C ASP A 110 -20.44 7.72 -16.82
N ASP A 111 -19.95 6.80 -17.66
CA ASP A 111 -20.63 5.54 -17.96
C ASP A 111 -20.76 4.64 -16.71
N GLN A 112 -19.72 4.63 -15.88
CA GLN A 112 -19.73 3.87 -14.61
C GLN A 112 -20.68 4.49 -13.59
N ILE A 113 -20.81 5.81 -13.58
CA ILE A 113 -21.76 6.53 -12.72
C ILE A 113 -23.21 6.20 -13.15
N GLU A 114 -23.50 6.27 -14.43
CA GLU A 114 -24.83 5.93 -14.98
C GLU A 114 -25.19 4.46 -14.71
N ALA A 115 -24.25 3.55 -14.89
CA ALA A 115 -24.44 2.13 -14.59
C ALA A 115 -24.76 1.91 -13.10
N LEU A 116 -24.09 2.61 -12.20
CA LEU A 116 -24.31 2.52 -10.76
C LEU A 116 -25.68 3.07 -10.37
N ILE A 117 -26.07 4.24 -10.89
CA ILE A 117 -27.39 4.83 -10.67
C ILE A 117 -28.49 3.89 -11.17
N THR A 118 -28.31 3.31 -12.36
CA THR A 118 -29.27 2.38 -12.95
C THR A 118 -29.41 1.11 -12.10
N TYR A 119 -28.30 0.59 -11.60
CA TYR A 119 -28.29 -0.57 -10.71
C TYR A 119 -29.07 -0.30 -9.41
N GLU A 120 -28.81 0.83 -8.74
CA GLU A 120 -29.52 1.18 -7.49
C GLU A 120 -31.02 1.44 -7.75
N ARG A 121 -31.39 2.02 -8.88
CA ARG A 121 -32.80 2.19 -9.30
C ARG A 121 -33.50 0.84 -9.50
N MET A 122 -32.86 -0.11 -10.16
CA MET A 122 -33.43 -1.47 -10.35
C MET A 122 -33.56 -2.22 -9.03
N LYS A 123 -32.57 -2.15 -8.16
CA LYS A 123 -32.58 -2.77 -6.83
C LYS A 123 -33.74 -2.26 -5.96
N ARG A 124 -34.11 -0.98 -6.09
CA ARG A 124 -35.23 -0.35 -5.40
C ARG A 124 -36.58 -0.82 -5.95
N SER A 125 -36.68 -1.02 -7.25
CA SER A 125 -37.91 -1.50 -7.92
C SER A 125 -38.30 -2.95 -7.54
N HIS A 126 -37.37 -3.71 -6.97
CA HIS A 126 -37.56 -5.10 -6.54
C HIS A 126 -37.76 -5.27 -5.03
N ARG A 127 -37.81 -4.17 -4.25
CA ARG A 127 -38.18 -4.13 -2.83
C ARG A 127 -39.59 -3.68 -2.63
#